data_75257f614b43955cbb1f4cb2c5e46185
#
_entry.id   75257f614b43955cbb1f4cb2c5e46185
#
_cell.length_a   1.000
_cell.length_b   1.000
_cell.length_c   1.000
_cell.angle_alpha   90.00
_cell.angle_beta   90.00
_cell.angle_gamma   90.00
#
_symmetry.space_group_name_H-M   'P 1'
#
loop_
_entity.id
_entity.type
_entity.pdbx_description
1 polymer ?
#
loop_
_entity_poly.entity_id
_entity_poly.type
_entity_poly.pdbx_seq_one_letter_code
_entity_poly.pdbx_strand_id
1 'polypeptide(L)'
;QPESSAASDVYKRQVNEIIKGNGDKLLKPENGRVILYGTNKKKIKAHTLNQIKILEAFEKNDMVFAIGPAGTGKTYTGVAVAVKALKNKDVKRIILTRPAVEAGENLGFLPGDLKDKLDPYMQPLYDALKDMIPVQKLDDYIKREIIEIAPLAYMRGRTLDNAFVILDEAQNTTQNQMKMFLTRMGKKAKFMITGDTGQIDLPKTAKSGLKEANLILQSIEGIETVSYTHLRAHETET
;
A
#
# COMPACT_ATOMS: atom_id res chain seq x y z
N GLN A 1 4.24 -3.39 -31.04
CA GLN A 1 3.92 -2.24 -30.19
C GLN A 1 2.82 -2.60 -29.21
N PRO A 2 3.09 -2.68 -27.90
CA PRO A 2 2.04 -2.64 -26.90
C PRO A 2 2.37 -1.65 -25.78
N GLU A 3 2.57 -0.38 -26.10
CA GLU A 3 2.74 0.67 -25.07
C GLU A 3 1.46 1.45 -24.76
N SER A 4 0.33 1.11 -25.36
CA SER A 4 -0.85 1.99 -25.31
C SER A 4 -1.89 1.65 -24.23
N SER A 5 -1.90 0.46 -23.63
CA SER A 5 -3.05 0.08 -22.79
C SER A 5 -2.99 0.63 -21.36
N ALA A 6 -1.88 0.49 -20.66
CA ALA A 6 -1.80 0.94 -19.26
C ALA A 6 -1.82 2.48 -19.11
N ALA A 7 -1.14 3.20 -20.00
CA ALA A 7 -1.21 4.67 -20.04
C ALA A 7 -2.60 5.18 -20.43
N SER A 8 -3.27 4.48 -21.35
CA SER A 8 -4.65 4.76 -21.77
C SER A 8 -5.64 4.54 -20.62
N ASP A 9 -5.47 3.50 -19.83
CA ASP A 9 -6.38 3.19 -18.71
C ASP A 9 -6.22 4.16 -17.54
N VAL A 10 -4.99 4.59 -17.25
CA VAL A 10 -4.73 5.67 -16.29
C VAL A 10 -5.35 6.97 -16.77
N TYR A 11 -5.17 7.32 -18.03
CA TYR A 11 -5.75 8.53 -18.63
C TYR A 11 -7.28 8.51 -18.63
N LYS A 12 -7.92 7.40 -19.02
CA LYS A 12 -9.38 7.24 -18.98
C LYS A 12 -9.95 7.34 -17.56
N ARG A 13 -9.27 6.78 -16.55
CA ARG A 13 -9.66 6.94 -15.15
C ARG A 13 -9.55 8.40 -14.71
N GLN A 14 -8.48 9.08 -15.06
CA GLN A 14 -8.26 10.50 -14.74
C GLN A 14 -9.35 11.39 -15.35
N VAL A 15 -9.71 11.15 -16.61
CA VAL A 15 -10.80 11.88 -17.30
C VAL A 15 -12.15 11.61 -16.62
N ASN A 16 -12.44 10.36 -16.27
CA ASN A 16 -13.67 10.01 -15.57
C ASN A 16 -13.77 10.62 -14.16
N GLU A 17 -12.67 10.74 -13.42
CA GLU A 17 -12.60 11.42 -12.11
C GLU A 17 -12.85 12.93 -12.25
N ILE A 18 -12.30 13.55 -13.29
CA ILE A 18 -12.55 14.98 -13.61
C ILE A 18 -14.02 15.21 -13.97
N ILE A 19 -14.62 14.34 -14.77
CA ILE A 19 -16.02 14.44 -15.21
C ILE A 19 -16.98 14.26 -14.00
N LYS A 20 -16.62 13.44 -13.04
CA LYS A 20 -17.44 13.19 -11.83
C LYS A 20 -17.30 14.26 -10.75
N GLY A 21 -16.53 15.34 -10.97
CA GLY A 21 -16.32 16.40 -10.00
C GLY A 21 -15.52 15.98 -8.73
N ASN A 22 -14.99 14.76 -8.72
CA ASN A 22 -14.26 14.17 -7.59
C ASN A 22 -12.74 14.34 -7.78
N GLY A 23 -12.31 15.50 -8.30
CA GLY A 23 -10.91 15.71 -8.58
C GLY A 23 -10.05 15.85 -7.33
N ASP A 24 -9.36 14.81 -6.93
CA ASP A 24 -8.00 15.01 -6.48
C ASP A 24 -7.34 15.86 -7.58
N LYS A 25 -6.99 17.11 -7.28
CA LYS A 25 -6.39 18.00 -8.27
C LYS A 25 -5.17 17.32 -8.86
N LEU A 26 -5.35 16.74 -10.05
CA LEU A 26 -4.28 16.11 -10.79
C LEU A 26 -3.22 17.18 -11.01
N LEU A 27 -2.06 16.94 -10.54
CA LEU A 27 -0.91 17.75 -10.88
C LEU A 27 -0.66 17.56 -12.38
N LYS A 28 -0.42 18.65 -13.10
CA LYS A 28 0.08 18.53 -14.46
C LYS A 28 1.24 17.54 -14.47
N PRO A 29 1.39 16.67 -15.48
CA PRO A 29 2.45 15.64 -15.54
C PRO A 29 3.87 16.19 -15.27
N GLU A 30 4.11 17.43 -15.62
CA GLU A 30 5.34 18.17 -15.37
C GLU A 30 5.59 18.50 -13.89
N ASN A 31 4.53 18.63 -13.07
CA ASN A 31 4.59 19.05 -11.67
C ASN A 31 4.60 17.85 -10.68
N GLY A 32 4.59 16.60 -11.16
CA GLY A 32 4.69 15.44 -10.29
C GLY A 32 6.01 15.37 -9.55
N ARG A 33 5.98 15.20 -8.22
CA ARG A 33 7.20 15.06 -7.40
C ARG A 33 7.86 13.70 -7.65
N VAL A 34 9.12 13.70 -8.10
CA VAL A 34 9.89 12.46 -8.29
C VAL A 34 10.15 11.82 -6.92
N ILE A 35 9.76 10.55 -6.77
CA ILE A 35 10.00 9.75 -5.57
C ILE A 35 11.37 9.08 -5.68
N LEU A 36 11.60 8.36 -6.78
CA LEU A 36 12.85 7.67 -7.07
C LEU A 36 13.02 7.43 -8.58
N TYR A 37 14.20 7.00 -8.97
CA TYR A 37 14.46 6.45 -10.30
C TYR A 37 14.44 4.93 -10.22
N GLY A 38 13.52 4.33 -10.97
CA GLY A 38 13.31 2.89 -11.07
C GLY A 38 14.17 2.23 -12.14
N THR A 39 13.70 1.09 -12.63
CA THR A 39 14.33 0.31 -13.71
C THR A 39 14.44 1.15 -14.98
N ASN A 40 15.54 1.01 -15.73
CA ASN A 40 15.82 1.78 -16.96
C ASN A 40 15.73 3.31 -16.78
N LYS A 41 16.08 3.82 -15.60
CA LYS A 41 16.00 5.25 -15.27
C LYS A 41 14.58 5.82 -15.35
N LYS A 42 13.55 4.98 -15.32
CA LYS A 42 12.13 5.39 -15.27
C LYS A 42 11.92 6.27 -14.03
N LYS A 43 11.39 7.48 -14.24
CA LYS A 43 11.04 8.37 -13.13
C LYS A 43 9.75 7.88 -12.47
N ILE A 44 9.81 7.43 -11.24
CA ILE A 44 8.64 7.11 -10.42
C ILE A 44 8.23 8.39 -9.70
N LYS A 45 7.03 8.86 -9.99
CA LYS A 45 6.53 10.16 -9.51
C LYS A 45 5.24 10.01 -8.70
N ALA A 46 5.04 10.92 -7.76
CA ALA A 46 3.73 11.19 -7.19
C ALA A 46 2.95 12.11 -8.15
N HIS A 47 1.79 11.66 -8.62
CA HIS A 47 0.98 12.35 -9.62
C HIS A 47 -0.23 13.07 -9.04
N THR A 48 -0.59 12.79 -7.79
CA THR A 48 -1.73 13.41 -7.11
C THR A 48 -1.29 14.07 -5.80
N LEU A 49 -2.09 15.02 -5.31
CA LEU A 49 -1.83 15.67 -4.02
C LEU A 49 -1.80 14.68 -2.86
N ASN A 50 -2.65 13.65 -2.88
CA ASN A 50 -2.66 12.65 -1.81
C ASN A 50 -1.42 11.75 -1.85
N GLN A 51 -0.89 11.43 -3.05
CA GLN A 51 0.38 10.74 -3.16
C GLN A 51 1.54 11.60 -2.61
N ILE A 52 1.53 12.91 -2.85
CA ILE A 52 2.51 13.83 -2.26
C ILE A 52 2.38 13.88 -0.74
N LYS A 53 1.15 13.96 -0.20
CA LYS A 53 0.91 13.91 1.25
C LYS A 53 1.46 12.64 1.89
N ILE A 54 1.38 11.49 1.23
CA ILE A 54 2.03 10.25 1.72
C ILE A 54 3.54 10.44 1.86
N LEU A 55 4.20 11.05 0.87
CA LEU A 55 5.63 11.29 0.94
C LEU A 55 5.98 12.22 2.13
N GLU A 56 5.25 13.32 2.25
CA GLU A 56 5.45 14.32 3.31
C GLU A 56 5.16 13.75 4.70
N ALA A 57 4.14 12.89 4.80
CA ALA A 57 3.80 12.21 6.04
C ALA A 57 4.97 11.34 6.53
N PHE A 58 5.65 10.60 5.65
CA PHE A 58 6.80 9.78 6.03
C PHE A 58 8.08 10.57 6.35
N GLU A 59 8.15 11.83 5.98
CA GLU A 59 9.25 12.72 6.40
C GLU A 59 9.19 13.04 7.90
N LYS A 60 7.99 13.00 8.49
CA LYS A 60 7.72 13.44 9.87
C LYS A 60 7.24 12.33 10.79
N ASN A 61 6.69 11.25 10.25
CA ASN A 61 6.01 10.23 11.02
C ASN A 61 6.63 8.85 10.78
N ASP A 62 6.46 7.96 11.77
CA ASP A 62 6.92 6.58 11.68
C ASP A 62 5.81 5.63 11.23
N MET A 63 4.55 6.05 11.34
CA MET A 63 3.40 5.29 10.89
C MET A 63 2.45 6.16 10.05
N VAL A 64 2.05 5.65 8.89
CA VAL A 64 1.13 6.34 7.99
C VAL A 64 -0.01 5.42 7.58
N PHE A 65 -1.23 5.85 7.83
CA PHE A 65 -2.44 5.25 7.27
C PHE A 65 -2.78 5.95 5.95
N ALA A 66 -2.87 5.20 4.85
CA ALA A 66 -3.31 5.70 3.55
C ALA A 66 -4.64 5.05 3.19
N ILE A 67 -5.75 5.74 3.46
CA ILE A 67 -7.10 5.20 3.37
C ILE A 67 -7.86 5.85 2.21
N GLY A 68 -8.47 5.05 1.35
CA GLY A 68 -9.30 5.55 0.26
C GLY A 68 -9.54 4.53 -0.84
N PRO A 69 -10.24 4.94 -1.93
CA PRO A 69 -10.68 4.03 -2.98
C PRO A 69 -9.55 3.26 -3.65
N ALA A 70 -9.86 2.05 -4.12
CA ALA A 70 -8.93 1.26 -4.94
C ALA A 70 -8.51 2.03 -6.22
N GLY A 71 -7.33 1.74 -6.74
CA GLY A 71 -6.82 2.35 -7.97
C GLY A 71 -6.25 3.77 -7.82
N THR A 72 -6.19 4.34 -6.62
CA THR A 72 -5.59 5.67 -6.36
C THR A 72 -4.06 5.64 -6.23
N GLY A 73 -3.45 4.47 -6.34
CA GLY A 73 -1.99 4.29 -6.30
C GLY A 73 -1.38 4.30 -4.90
N LYS A 74 -2.17 4.08 -3.84
CA LYS A 74 -1.68 4.04 -2.45
C LYS A 74 -0.53 3.06 -2.28
N THR A 75 -0.77 1.79 -2.63
CA THR A 75 0.20 0.70 -2.52
C THR A 75 1.45 0.97 -3.34
N TYR A 76 1.28 1.37 -4.60
CA TYR A 76 2.40 1.70 -5.49
C TYR A 76 3.27 2.84 -4.93
N THR A 77 2.64 3.91 -4.42
CA THR A 77 3.34 5.03 -3.79
C THR A 77 4.08 4.57 -2.52
N GLY A 78 3.44 3.74 -1.71
CA GLY A 78 4.07 3.16 -0.51
C GLY A 78 5.29 2.32 -0.83
N VAL A 79 5.20 1.43 -1.83
CA VAL A 79 6.34 0.64 -2.30
C VAL A 79 7.47 1.55 -2.81
N ALA A 80 7.13 2.64 -3.53
CA ALA A 80 8.14 3.60 -3.99
C ALA A 80 8.85 4.30 -2.82
N VAL A 81 8.12 4.71 -1.79
CA VAL A 81 8.71 5.31 -0.58
C VAL A 81 9.60 4.30 0.15
N ALA A 82 9.15 3.06 0.29
CA ALA A 82 9.93 1.99 0.93
C ALA A 82 11.24 1.70 0.18
N VAL A 83 11.18 1.60 -1.16
CA VAL A 83 12.38 1.40 -2.00
C VAL A 83 13.32 2.59 -1.92
N LYS A 84 12.80 3.82 -1.85
CA LYS A 84 13.61 5.02 -1.62
C LYS A 84 14.33 4.96 -0.27
N ALA A 85 13.60 4.62 0.81
CA ALA A 85 14.16 4.49 2.15
C ALA A 85 15.25 3.40 2.21
N LEU A 86 15.04 2.25 1.53
CA LEU A 86 16.06 1.21 1.43
C LEU A 86 17.31 1.68 0.66
N LYS A 87 17.13 2.38 -0.48
CA LYS A 87 18.24 2.92 -1.28
C LYS A 87 19.04 3.96 -0.49
N ASN A 88 18.37 4.77 0.32
CA ASN A 88 19.00 5.79 1.18
C ASN A 88 19.63 5.18 2.45
N LYS A 89 19.41 3.89 2.74
CA LYS A 89 19.82 3.20 3.97
C LYS A 89 19.13 3.72 5.24
N ASP A 90 17.96 4.35 5.09
CA ASP A 90 17.11 4.76 6.22
C ASP A 90 16.54 3.52 6.94
N VAL A 91 16.32 2.44 6.17
CA VAL A 91 15.93 1.12 6.66
C VAL A 91 16.85 0.04 6.07
N LYS A 92 16.88 -1.13 6.73
CA LYS A 92 17.71 -2.26 6.28
C LYS A 92 16.94 -3.26 5.43
N ARG A 93 15.61 -3.29 5.54
CA ARG A 93 14.74 -4.23 4.83
C ARG A 93 13.37 -3.65 4.55
N ILE A 94 12.69 -4.24 3.57
CA ILE A 94 11.29 -3.96 3.24
C ILE A 94 10.48 -5.23 3.51
N ILE A 95 9.33 -5.11 4.14
CA ILE A 95 8.39 -6.20 4.38
C ILE A 95 7.04 -5.76 3.81
N LEU A 96 6.54 -6.52 2.84
CA LEU A 96 5.24 -6.30 2.23
C LEU A 96 4.31 -7.44 2.66
N THR A 97 3.17 -7.07 3.21
CA THR A 97 2.23 -8.07 3.74
C THR A 97 0.79 -7.72 3.39
N ARG A 98 -0.02 -8.76 3.22
CA ARG A 98 -1.47 -8.67 3.02
C ARG A 98 -2.18 -9.66 3.93
N PRO A 99 -3.40 -9.36 4.41
CA PRO A 99 -4.23 -10.37 5.01
C PRO A 99 -4.59 -11.43 3.96
N ALA A 100 -4.51 -12.69 4.31
CA ALA A 100 -5.08 -13.76 3.49
C ALA A 100 -6.59 -13.72 3.69
N VAL A 101 -7.34 -13.31 2.66
CA VAL A 101 -8.80 -13.34 2.65
C VAL A 101 -9.22 -14.47 1.72
N GLU A 102 -10.00 -15.37 2.23
CA GLU A 102 -10.69 -16.36 1.40
C GLU A 102 -11.83 -15.63 0.67
N ALA A 103 -11.54 -15.04 -0.47
CA ALA A 103 -12.55 -14.41 -1.33
C ALA A 103 -13.40 -15.49 -1.99
N GLY A 104 -14.29 -16.12 -1.24
CA GLY A 104 -15.27 -17.08 -1.75
C GLY A 104 -14.72 -18.41 -2.29
N GLU A 105 -13.41 -18.51 -2.53
CA GLU A 105 -12.72 -19.73 -2.91
C GLU A 105 -11.89 -20.22 -1.72
N ASN A 106 -12.25 -21.38 -1.20
CA ASN A 106 -11.47 -22.01 -0.13
C ASN A 106 -10.06 -22.27 -0.64
N LEU A 107 -9.05 -21.57 -0.08
CA LEU A 107 -7.63 -21.80 -0.34
C LEU A 107 -7.23 -23.30 -0.28
N GLY A 108 -8.06 -24.10 0.44
CA GLY A 108 -7.91 -25.55 0.51
C GLY A 108 -8.07 -26.30 -0.81
N PHE A 109 -8.78 -25.78 -1.80
CA PHE A 109 -9.00 -26.43 -3.10
C PHE A 109 -7.96 -26.12 -4.16
N LEU A 110 -7.09 -25.13 -3.96
CA LEU A 110 -6.00 -24.85 -4.89
C LEU A 110 -4.89 -25.88 -4.73
N PRO A 111 -4.34 -26.45 -5.83
CA PRO A 111 -3.18 -27.36 -5.78
C PRO A 111 -1.91 -26.57 -5.36
N GLY A 112 -0.97 -27.26 -4.73
CA GLY A 112 0.29 -26.67 -4.28
C GLY A 112 0.36 -26.43 -2.78
N ASP A 113 1.52 -26.00 -2.30
CA ASP A 113 1.72 -25.64 -0.90
C ASP A 113 1.11 -24.24 -0.60
N LEU A 114 1.10 -23.84 0.66
CA LEU A 114 0.46 -22.59 1.08
C LEU A 114 1.06 -21.37 0.40
N LYS A 115 2.33 -21.38 0.08
CA LYS A 115 3.04 -20.29 -0.61
C LYS A 115 2.53 -20.15 -2.05
N ASP A 116 2.44 -21.24 -2.79
CA ASP A 116 1.96 -21.27 -4.17
C ASP A 116 0.51 -20.74 -4.27
N LYS A 117 -0.31 -21.06 -3.28
CA LYS A 117 -1.70 -20.59 -3.21
C LYS A 117 -1.85 -19.09 -2.95
N LEU A 118 -0.88 -18.49 -2.25
CA LEU A 118 -0.90 -17.07 -1.87
C LEU A 118 -0.19 -16.17 -2.90
N ASP A 119 0.69 -16.72 -3.72
CA ASP A 119 1.46 -15.96 -4.72
C ASP A 119 0.60 -15.09 -5.65
N PRO A 120 -0.55 -15.54 -6.18
CA PRO A 120 -1.41 -14.69 -7.01
C PRO A 120 -1.89 -13.42 -6.30
N TYR A 121 -2.19 -13.50 -5.00
CA TYR A 121 -2.63 -12.35 -4.20
C TYR A 121 -1.50 -11.36 -3.92
N MET A 122 -0.26 -11.82 -3.96
CA MET A 122 0.94 -10.99 -3.75
C MET A 122 1.49 -10.39 -5.04
N GLN A 123 1.02 -10.86 -6.21
CA GLN A 123 1.52 -10.43 -7.52
C GLN A 123 1.56 -8.90 -7.71
N PRO A 124 0.54 -8.11 -7.31
CA PRO A 124 0.60 -6.66 -7.44
C PRO A 124 1.75 -5.99 -6.68
N LEU A 125 2.20 -6.59 -5.59
CA LEU A 125 3.36 -6.12 -4.82
C LEU A 125 4.67 -6.41 -5.54
N TYR A 126 4.79 -7.61 -6.14
CA TYR A 126 5.93 -7.98 -6.99
C TYR A 126 6.03 -7.06 -8.21
N ASP A 127 4.92 -6.76 -8.87
CA ASP A 127 4.90 -5.93 -10.06
C ASP A 127 5.32 -4.48 -9.75
N ALA A 128 4.86 -3.93 -8.62
CA ALA A 128 5.32 -2.63 -8.16
C ALA A 128 6.84 -2.62 -7.90
N LEU A 129 7.38 -3.66 -7.29
CA LEU A 129 8.83 -3.76 -7.04
C LEU A 129 9.64 -3.87 -8.32
N LYS A 130 9.18 -4.65 -9.33
CA LYS A 130 9.86 -4.80 -10.63
C LYS A 130 9.98 -3.50 -11.41
N ASP A 131 9.02 -2.59 -11.26
CA ASP A 131 9.11 -1.24 -11.85
C ASP A 131 10.25 -0.41 -11.24
N MET A 132 10.62 -0.69 -9.99
CA MET A 132 11.51 0.14 -9.17
C MET A 132 12.91 -0.45 -8.99
N ILE A 133 13.03 -1.78 -9.12
CA ILE A 133 14.25 -2.54 -8.89
C ILE A 133 14.44 -3.52 -10.06
N PRO A 134 15.64 -3.56 -10.69
CA PRO A 134 15.93 -4.53 -11.73
C PRO A 134 15.70 -5.97 -11.23
N VAL A 135 15.14 -6.85 -12.07
CA VAL A 135 14.69 -8.19 -11.69
C VAL A 135 15.79 -9.00 -10.99
N GLN A 136 17.00 -9.06 -11.56
CA GLN A 136 18.11 -9.81 -10.95
C GLN A 136 18.47 -9.29 -9.54
N LYS A 137 18.38 -7.97 -9.33
CA LYS A 137 18.64 -7.36 -8.02
C LYS A 137 17.49 -7.61 -7.05
N LEU A 138 16.26 -7.63 -7.54
CA LEU A 138 15.08 -7.97 -6.73
C LEU A 138 15.16 -9.41 -6.24
N ASP A 139 15.54 -10.35 -7.11
CA ASP A 139 15.73 -11.75 -6.75
C ASP A 139 16.83 -11.94 -5.70
N ASP A 140 17.96 -11.21 -5.82
CA ASP A 140 19.01 -11.21 -4.80
C ASP A 140 18.49 -10.66 -3.47
N TYR A 141 17.73 -9.56 -3.50
CA TYR A 141 17.16 -8.97 -2.29
C TYR A 141 16.15 -9.89 -1.60
N ILE A 142 15.35 -10.64 -2.35
CA ILE A 142 14.41 -11.62 -1.80
C ILE A 142 15.17 -12.81 -1.19
N LYS A 143 16.18 -13.37 -1.91
CA LYS A 143 17.01 -14.46 -1.39
C LYS A 143 17.76 -14.11 -0.12
N ARG A 144 18.15 -12.86 0.04
CA ARG A 144 18.86 -12.33 1.23
C ARG A 144 17.93 -11.77 2.29
N GLU A 145 16.62 -11.92 2.13
CA GLU A 145 15.60 -11.41 3.05
C GLU A 145 15.69 -9.88 3.30
N ILE A 146 16.29 -9.15 2.36
CA ILE A 146 16.28 -7.67 2.35
C ILE A 146 14.90 -7.17 1.93
N ILE A 147 14.23 -7.90 1.02
CA ILE A 147 12.82 -7.69 0.67
C ILE A 147 12.09 -9.00 0.94
N GLU A 148 11.05 -8.90 1.75
CA GLU A 148 10.17 -10.01 2.12
C GLU A 148 8.75 -9.70 1.67
N ILE A 149 8.08 -10.67 1.03
CA ILE A 149 6.67 -10.60 0.70
C ILE A 149 6.02 -11.82 1.33
N ALA A 150 5.14 -11.60 2.31
CA ALA A 150 4.58 -12.68 3.10
C ALA A 150 3.17 -12.35 3.61
N PRO A 151 2.32 -13.37 3.83
CA PRO A 151 1.02 -13.19 4.44
C PRO A 151 1.12 -12.59 5.84
N LEU A 152 0.10 -11.82 6.23
CA LEU A 152 0.03 -11.16 7.53
C LEU A 152 0.23 -12.12 8.72
N ALA A 153 -0.23 -13.35 8.60
CA ALA A 153 -0.09 -14.36 9.64
C ALA A 153 1.38 -14.64 10.01
N TYR A 154 2.32 -14.47 9.06
CA TYR A 154 3.76 -14.70 9.26
C TYR A 154 4.44 -13.58 10.06
N MET A 155 3.73 -12.50 10.34
CA MET A 155 4.23 -11.42 11.19
C MET A 155 4.08 -11.73 12.68
N ARG A 156 3.31 -12.76 13.04
CA ARG A 156 3.06 -13.11 14.44
C ARG A 156 4.37 -13.49 15.15
N GLY A 157 4.56 -12.96 16.37
CA GLY A 157 5.72 -13.26 17.23
C GLY A 157 7.03 -12.59 16.81
N ARG A 158 7.03 -11.79 15.74
CA ARG A 158 8.20 -11.09 15.23
C ARG A 158 8.29 -9.68 15.82
N THR A 159 9.51 -9.13 15.83
CA THR A 159 9.78 -7.70 16.04
C THR A 159 10.45 -7.17 14.77
N LEU A 160 9.86 -6.14 14.18
CA LEU A 160 10.23 -5.66 12.85
C LEU A 160 11.10 -4.40 12.99
N ASP A 161 12.37 -4.60 13.40
CA ASP A 161 13.35 -3.52 13.57
C ASP A 161 13.97 -3.09 12.24
N ASN A 162 14.31 -1.80 12.12
CA ASN A 162 15.01 -1.21 10.97
C ASN A 162 14.36 -1.57 9.64
N ALA A 163 13.05 -1.66 9.60
CA ALA A 163 12.28 -2.14 8.46
C ALA A 163 11.27 -1.10 7.99
N PHE A 164 11.04 -1.03 6.68
CA PHE A 164 9.85 -0.40 6.12
C PHE A 164 8.81 -1.50 5.88
N VAL A 165 7.70 -1.42 6.59
CA VAL A 165 6.67 -2.46 6.57
C VAL A 165 5.39 -1.90 5.96
N ILE A 166 4.83 -2.59 4.97
CA ILE A 166 3.57 -2.21 4.34
C ILE A 166 2.54 -3.32 4.59
N LEU A 167 1.45 -2.97 5.24
CA LEU A 167 0.23 -3.78 5.29
C LEU A 167 -0.73 -3.26 4.24
N ASP A 168 -0.87 -4.00 3.16
CA ASP A 168 -1.76 -3.67 2.06
C ASP A 168 -3.11 -4.40 2.20
N GLU A 169 -4.20 -3.84 1.65
CA GLU A 169 -5.58 -4.33 1.79
C GLU A 169 -6.02 -4.51 3.25
N ALA A 170 -5.59 -3.57 4.11
CA ALA A 170 -5.77 -3.66 5.56
C ALA A 170 -7.24 -3.61 6.01
N GLN A 171 -8.20 -3.17 5.17
CA GLN A 171 -9.63 -3.27 5.46
C GLN A 171 -10.08 -4.71 5.69
N ASN A 172 -9.33 -5.67 5.14
CA ASN A 172 -9.58 -7.10 5.26
C ASN A 172 -8.89 -7.75 6.47
N THR A 173 -8.40 -6.95 7.41
CA THR A 173 -7.93 -7.44 8.71
C THR A 173 -9.04 -7.39 9.76
N THR A 174 -9.12 -8.40 10.60
CA THR A 174 -9.89 -8.33 11.83
C THR A 174 -9.20 -7.42 12.86
N GLN A 175 -9.91 -6.98 13.90
CA GLN A 175 -9.35 -6.20 15.00
C GLN A 175 -8.12 -6.88 15.64
N ASN A 176 -8.20 -8.21 15.88
CA ASN A 176 -7.10 -8.98 16.45
C ASN A 176 -5.88 -9.06 15.53
N GLN A 177 -6.09 -9.21 14.23
CA GLN A 177 -5.01 -9.20 13.24
C GLN A 177 -4.35 -7.83 13.13
N MET A 178 -5.13 -6.75 13.11
CA MET A 178 -4.61 -5.39 13.12
C MET A 178 -3.79 -5.11 14.39
N LYS A 179 -4.33 -5.43 15.56
CA LYS A 179 -3.61 -5.31 16.83
C LYS A 179 -2.32 -6.13 16.82
N MET A 180 -2.38 -7.38 16.37
CA MET A 180 -1.21 -8.24 16.21
C MET A 180 -0.15 -7.58 15.34
N PHE A 181 -0.53 -7.01 14.19
CA PHE A 181 0.39 -6.36 13.25
C PHE A 181 1.03 -5.09 13.83
N LEU A 182 0.22 -4.18 14.36
CA LEU A 182 0.70 -2.90 14.89
C LEU A 182 1.70 -3.09 16.04
N THR A 183 1.51 -4.13 16.86
CA THR A 183 2.42 -4.48 17.95
C THR A 183 3.73 -5.13 17.48
N ARG A 184 3.95 -5.31 16.17
CA ARG A 184 5.23 -5.79 15.59
C ARG A 184 6.23 -4.67 15.36
N MET A 185 5.77 -3.42 15.43
CA MET A 185 6.65 -2.27 15.18
C MET A 185 7.82 -2.25 16.14
N GLY A 186 9.02 -2.32 15.59
CA GLY A 186 10.27 -2.30 16.32
C GLY A 186 11.02 -0.97 16.20
N LYS A 187 12.25 -0.95 16.67
CA LYS A 187 13.09 0.25 16.65
C LYS A 187 13.43 0.67 15.22
N LYS A 188 13.33 1.98 14.93
CA LYS A 188 13.63 2.55 13.61
C LYS A 188 12.84 1.89 12.47
N ALA A 189 11.63 1.41 12.76
CA ALA A 189 10.72 0.91 11.75
C ALA A 189 9.82 2.03 11.22
N LYS A 190 9.44 1.93 9.95
CA LYS A 190 8.41 2.74 9.30
C LYS A 190 7.27 1.82 8.89
N PHE A 191 6.05 2.14 9.31
CA PHE A 191 4.87 1.35 8.99
C PHE A 191 3.92 2.12 8.08
N MET A 192 3.49 1.49 6.99
CA MET A 192 2.43 1.98 6.14
C MET A 192 1.26 1.01 6.14
N ILE A 193 0.07 1.53 6.38
CA ILE A 193 -1.17 0.76 6.36
C ILE A 193 -2.05 1.31 5.24
N THR A 194 -2.28 0.52 4.18
CA THR A 194 -3.13 0.92 3.07
C THR A 194 -4.43 0.16 3.09
N GLY A 195 -5.52 0.81 2.67
CA GLY A 195 -6.80 0.13 2.57
C GLY A 195 -7.91 0.98 1.97
N ASP A 196 -8.99 0.28 1.61
CA ASP A 196 -10.24 0.86 1.13
C ASP A 196 -11.39 0.45 2.06
N THR A 197 -11.87 1.39 2.86
CA THR A 197 -12.97 1.09 3.80
C THR A 197 -14.32 0.83 3.13
N GLY A 198 -14.42 1.00 1.80
CA GLY A 198 -15.60 0.68 1.00
C GLY A 198 -15.58 -0.75 0.43
N GLN A 199 -14.44 -1.44 0.44
CA GLN A 199 -14.27 -2.78 -0.14
C GLN A 199 -13.81 -3.78 0.93
N ILE A 200 -14.72 -4.15 1.81
CA ILE A 200 -14.44 -5.08 2.90
C ILE A 200 -14.96 -6.47 2.52
N ASP A 201 -14.04 -7.43 2.35
CA ASP A 201 -14.32 -8.82 1.97
C ASP A 201 -14.39 -9.76 3.19
N LEU A 202 -14.35 -9.20 4.40
CA LEU A 202 -14.50 -9.99 5.64
C LEU A 202 -15.90 -10.59 5.76
N PRO A 203 -16.04 -11.77 6.38
CA PRO A 203 -17.33 -12.31 6.75
C PRO A 203 -18.16 -11.28 7.55
N LYS A 204 -19.50 -11.27 7.35
CA LYS A 204 -20.41 -10.31 8.01
C LYS A 204 -20.31 -10.29 9.54
N THR A 205 -19.84 -11.36 10.14
CA THR A 205 -19.62 -11.51 11.59
C THR A 205 -18.31 -10.87 12.07
N ALA A 206 -17.37 -10.54 11.17
CA ALA A 206 -16.09 -9.96 11.50
C ALA A 206 -16.10 -8.44 11.25
N LYS A 207 -15.54 -7.68 12.18
CA LYS A 207 -15.35 -6.23 12.03
C LYS A 207 -13.94 -5.93 11.50
N SER A 208 -13.87 -5.01 10.54
CA SER A 208 -12.58 -4.53 10.04
C SER A 208 -11.80 -3.78 11.12
N GLY A 209 -10.56 -4.19 11.33
CA GLY A 209 -9.66 -3.55 12.28
C GLY A 209 -9.12 -2.19 11.79
N LEU A 210 -9.17 -1.92 10.48
CA LEU A 210 -8.61 -0.69 9.90
C LEU A 210 -9.30 0.58 10.42
N LYS A 211 -10.65 0.60 10.39
CA LYS A 211 -11.43 1.77 10.85
C LYS A 211 -11.17 2.09 12.30
N GLU A 212 -11.19 1.07 13.14
CA GLU A 212 -10.98 1.23 14.58
C GLU A 212 -9.55 1.66 14.90
N ALA A 213 -8.55 1.02 14.31
CA ALA A 213 -7.15 1.39 14.49
C ALA A 213 -6.92 2.85 14.08
N ASN A 214 -7.46 3.29 12.94
CA ASN A 214 -7.34 4.66 12.51
C ASN A 214 -7.99 5.66 13.48
N LEU A 215 -9.18 5.38 13.99
CA LEU A 215 -9.85 6.23 14.97
C LEU A 215 -9.06 6.38 16.28
N ILE A 216 -8.49 5.28 16.77
CA ILE A 216 -7.72 5.29 18.03
C ILE A 216 -6.37 6.00 17.87
N LEU A 217 -5.71 5.81 16.73
CA LEU A 217 -4.31 6.21 16.55
C LEU A 217 -4.13 7.60 15.88
N GLN A 218 -5.16 8.17 15.26
CA GLN A 218 -5.05 9.42 14.50
C GLN A 218 -4.60 10.65 15.30
N SER A 219 -4.71 10.62 16.64
CA SER A 219 -4.29 11.71 17.53
C SER A 219 -2.92 11.47 18.18
N ILE A 220 -2.23 10.40 17.84
CA ILE A 220 -0.94 10.04 18.43
C ILE A 220 0.18 10.68 17.60
N GLU A 221 1.10 11.36 18.27
CA GLU A 221 2.30 11.93 17.64
C GLU A 221 3.12 10.84 16.96
N GLY A 222 3.63 11.14 15.75
CA GLY A 222 4.37 10.17 14.94
C GLY A 222 3.47 9.26 14.08
N ILE A 223 2.15 9.44 14.12
CA ILE A 223 1.17 8.73 13.30
C ILE A 223 0.36 9.73 12.46
N GLU A 224 0.28 9.52 11.16
CA GLU A 224 -0.44 10.38 10.22
C GLU A 224 -1.46 9.57 9.42
N THR A 225 -2.61 10.18 9.12
CA THR A 225 -3.61 9.60 8.24
C THR A 225 -3.79 10.44 6.98
N VAL A 226 -3.51 9.86 5.83
CA VAL A 226 -3.80 10.42 4.51
C VAL A 226 -5.08 9.79 3.99
N SER A 227 -6.18 10.54 4.05
CA SER A 227 -7.48 10.09 3.55
C SER A 227 -7.74 10.60 2.14
N TYR A 228 -8.13 9.70 1.26
CA TYR A 228 -8.62 9.97 -0.08
C TYR A 228 -10.16 10.06 0.02
N THR A 229 -10.69 11.19 0.45
CA THR A 229 -12.13 11.37 0.58
C THR A 229 -12.77 11.59 -0.79
N HIS A 230 -13.76 10.77 -1.16
CA HIS A 230 -14.78 11.23 -2.09
C HIS A 230 -15.58 12.34 -1.40
N LEU A 231 -15.51 13.55 -1.91
CA LEU A 231 -16.51 14.57 -1.58
C LEU A 231 -17.86 14.04 -2.07
N ARG A 232 -18.68 13.49 -1.17
CA ARG A 232 -20.09 13.30 -1.46
C ARG A 232 -20.64 14.69 -1.78
N ALA A 233 -21.20 14.86 -2.97
CA ALA A 233 -22.07 15.99 -3.25
C ALA A 233 -23.11 16.02 -2.13
N HIS A 234 -23.23 17.15 -1.44
CA HIS A 234 -24.35 17.41 -0.56
C HIS A 234 -25.62 17.22 -1.38
N GLU A 235 -26.41 16.22 -1.01
CA GLU A 235 -27.81 16.20 -1.37
C GLU A 235 -28.41 17.45 -0.72
N THR A 236 -28.65 18.45 -1.53
CA THR A 236 -29.52 19.57 -1.18
C THR A 236 -30.92 19.01 -1.14
N GLU A 237 -31.40 18.69 0.05
CA GLU A 237 -32.83 18.61 0.31
C GLU A 237 -33.41 19.99 0.17
N THR A 238 -34.27 20.16 -0.78
CA THR A 238 -35.33 21.19 -0.82
C THR A 238 -36.67 20.52 -0.71
#